data_2eeef275aa9715a39f2b1579496775c6
#
_entry.id   2eeef275aa9715a39f2b1579496775c6
#
_cell.length_a   1.000
_cell.length_b   1.000
_cell.length_c   1.000
_cell.angle_alpha   90.00
_cell.angle_beta   90.00
_cell.angle_gamma   90.00
#
_symmetry.space_group_name_H-M   'P 1'
#
loop_
_entity.id
_entity.type
_entity.pdbx_description
1 polymer ?
#
loop_
_entity_poly.entity_id
_entity_poly.type
_entity_poly.pdbx_seq_one_letter_code
_entity_poly.pdbx_strand_id
1 'polypeptide(L)'
;MKKTIYLMLIIGALLLPGCAGIMRADTDWNLILVNPWNSIPEDYKVTLKHTPDGHAVDSRCYSDLQEMMNDCSAAGLSPMICSSFRTQKDQELLFNNKVNSLIAIGYSETDAKTEAGKSVALAGTSEHQLGLAVDIVDISNQKLDSSQEESPTQQWLMQNSWKYGFILRYPAGKTDITGIIYEPWHYRYVGKEAAQIIYEDGICLEEYLEKLA
;
A
#
# COMPACT_ATOMS: atom_id res chain seq x y z
N MET A 1 73.82 16.57 25.56
CA MET A 1 72.96 16.83 24.40
C MET A 1 71.99 15.67 24.31
N LYS A 2 70.75 15.87 24.78
CA LYS A 2 69.68 14.85 24.74
C LYS A 2 68.81 15.15 23.52
N LYS A 3 68.72 14.21 22.55
CA LYS A 3 67.82 14.31 21.38
C LYS A 3 66.49 13.71 21.76
N THR A 4 65.46 14.52 21.80
CA THR A 4 64.08 14.11 22.01
C THR A 4 63.50 13.76 20.64
N ILE A 5 63.07 12.51 20.47
CA ILE A 5 62.40 12.00 19.27
C ILE A 5 60.89 12.15 19.53
N TYR A 6 60.20 13.00 18.73
CA TYR A 6 58.76 13.07 18.71
C TYR A 6 58.19 11.96 17.77
N LEU A 7 57.45 11.06 18.37
CA LEU A 7 56.69 10.02 17.63
C LEU A 7 55.32 10.62 17.25
N MET A 8 55.15 10.92 15.96
CA MET A 8 53.87 11.39 15.42
C MET A 8 52.93 10.17 15.21
N LEU A 9 51.90 10.05 16.05
CA LEU A 9 50.81 9.09 15.87
C LEU A 9 49.86 9.61 14.78
N ILE A 10 49.86 8.97 13.62
CA ILE A 10 48.88 9.23 12.57
C ILE A 10 47.65 8.37 12.92
N ILE A 11 46.59 9.00 13.39
CA ILE A 11 45.28 8.37 13.56
C ILE A 11 44.63 8.33 12.17
N GLY A 12 44.69 7.19 11.53
CA GLY A 12 43.95 6.91 10.31
C GLY A 12 42.46 6.75 10.66
N ALA A 13 41.65 7.71 10.31
CA ALA A 13 40.19 7.54 10.31
C ALA A 13 39.79 6.55 9.23
N LEU A 14 39.41 5.33 9.63
CA LEU A 14 38.69 4.42 8.76
C LEU A 14 37.30 5.00 8.50
N LEU A 15 37.11 5.59 7.34
CA LEU A 15 35.80 5.85 6.76
C LEU A 15 35.21 4.47 6.36
N LEU A 16 34.29 3.96 7.18
CA LEU A 16 33.43 2.88 6.77
C LEU A 16 32.53 3.40 5.63
N PRO A 17 32.47 2.73 4.47
CA PRO A 17 31.50 3.09 3.46
C PRO A 17 30.12 2.82 4.06
N GLY A 18 29.29 3.84 4.20
CA GLY A 18 27.88 3.71 4.51
C GLY A 18 27.27 2.78 3.46
N CYS A 19 26.72 1.65 3.90
CA CYS A 19 25.82 0.85 3.08
C CYS A 19 24.58 1.70 2.80
N ALA A 20 24.65 2.52 1.73
CA ALA A 20 23.45 2.95 1.05
C ALA A 20 22.82 1.66 0.50
N GLY A 21 21.73 1.23 1.09
CA GLY A 21 20.96 0.08 0.61
C GLY A 21 20.55 0.37 -0.83
N ILE A 22 21.26 -0.27 -1.79
CA ILE A 22 20.86 -0.24 -3.19
C ILE A 22 19.55 -1.01 -3.24
N MET A 23 18.43 -0.31 -3.37
CA MET A 23 17.14 -0.91 -3.72
C MET A 23 17.34 -1.73 -4.99
N ARG A 24 17.32 -3.04 -4.87
CA ARG A 24 17.44 -3.95 -6.02
C ARG A 24 16.08 -4.02 -6.69
N ALA A 25 15.93 -3.37 -7.82
CA ALA A 25 14.69 -3.27 -8.60
C ALA A 25 13.98 -4.63 -8.88
N ASP A 26 14.71 -5.74 -8.84
CA ASP A 26 14.13 -7.08 -9.04
C ASP A 26 13.65 -7.77 -7.75
N THR A 27 14.06 -7.30 -6.56
CA THR A 27 13.68 -7.91 -5.26
C THR A 27 12.58 -7.16 -4.54
N ASP A 28 12.41 -5.86 -4.83
CA ASP A 28 11.52 -4.98 -4.05
C ASP A 28 10.28 -4.52 -4.84
N TRP A 29 9.90 -5.26 -5.87
CA TRP A 29 8.74 -4.95 -6.73
C TRP A 29 7.43 -4.77 -5.96
N ASN A 30 7.28 -5.47 -4.84
CA ASN A 30 6.13 -5.41 -3.94
C ASN A 30 6.20 -4.27 -2.92
N LEU A 31 7.37 -3.61 -2.80
CA LEU A 31 7.61 -2.51 -1.86
C LEU A 31 7.61 -1.12 -2.53
N ILE A 32 7.25 -1.03 -3.80
CA ILE A 32 7.14 0.25 -4.50
C ILE A 32 6.14 1.13 -3.74
N LEU A 33 6.61 2.26 -3.22
CA LEU A 33 5.76 3.24 -2.56
C LEU A 33 5.04 4.08 -3.61
N VAL A 34 3.71 4.05 -3.54
CA VAL A 34 2.82 4.88 -4.34
C VAL A 34 1.82 5.54 -3.39
N ASN A 35 1.78 6.88 -3.42
CA ASN A 35 0.89 7.70 -2.61
C ASN A 35 0.80 9.11 -3.23
N PRO A 36 0.11 10.11 -2.66
CA PRO A 36 -0.02 11.45 -3.28
C PRO A 36 1.32 12.13 -3.63
N TRP A 37 2.41 11.76 -3.01
CA TRP A 37 3.74 12.37 -3.22
C TRP A 37 4.70 11.48 -4.04
N ASN A 38 4.35 10.21 -4.22
CA ASN A 38 5.19 9.22 -4.93
C ASN A 38 4.37 8.59 -6.05
N SER A 39 4.69 8.97 -7.28
CA SER A 39 4.03 8.43 -8.48
C SER A 39 4.57 7.05 -8.83
N ILE A 40 3.78 6.29 -9.58
CA ILE A 40 4.20 5.04 -10.20
C ILE A 40 5.40 5.31 -11.12
N PRO A 41 6.48 4.50 -11.07
CA PRO A 41 7.61 4.63 -11.98
C PRO A 41 7.17 4.58 -13.46
N GLU A 42 7.75 5.42 -14.31
CA GLU A 42 7.35 5.54 -15.73
C GLU A 42 7.52 4.23 -16.52
N ASP A 43 8.49 3.42 -16.15
CA ASP A 43 8.79 2.13 -16.78
C ASP A 43 8.09 0.93 -16.10
N TYR A 44 7.25 1.18 -15.09
CA TYR A 44 6.55 0.12 -14.37
C TYR A 44 5.63 -0.67 -15.32
N LYS A 45 5.76 -2.00 -15.25
CA LYS A 45 4.93 -2.94 -16.01
C LYS A 45 4.42 -4.02 -15.09
N VAL A 46 3.14 -4.31 -15.21
CA VAL A 46 2.48 -5.39 -14.49
C VAL A 46 2.06 -6.50 -15.44
N THR A 47 2.29 -7.74 -15.03
CA THR A 47 1.70 -8.92 -15.66
C THR A 47 0.49 -9.34 -14.84
N LEU A 48 -0.70 -9.18 -15.41
CA LEU A 48 -1.95 -9.44 -14.71
C LEU A 48 -2.33 -10.92 -14.76
N LYS A 49 -2.94 -11.41 -13.67
CA LYS A 49 -3.67 -12.66 -13.60
C LYS A 49 -5.09 -12.40 -13.12
N HIS A 50 -6.05 -13.00 -13.81
CA HIS A 50 -7.46 -12.81 -13.51
C HIS A 50 -7.97 -13.83 -12.49
N THR A 51 -8.80 -13.34 -11.57
CA THR A 51 -9.57 -14.18 -10.65
C THR A 51 -10.81 -14.75 -11.36
N PRO A 52 -11.44 -15.82 -10.83
CA PRO A 52 -12.63 -16.40 -11.44
C PRO A 52 -13.84 -15.45 -11.56
N ASP A 53 -13.93 -14.45 -10.68
CA ASP A 53 -14.95 -13.40 -10.65
C ASP A 53 -14.63 -12.19 -11.54
N GLY A 54 -13.52 -12.26 -12.31
CA GLY A 54 -13.17 -11.27 -13.34
C GLY A 54 -12.29 -10.11 -12.86
N HIS A 55 -11.91 -10.08 -11.59
CA HIS A 55 -10.91 -9.14 -11.09
C HIS A 55 -9.50 -9.49 -11.60
N ALA A 56 -8.56 -8.56 -11.51
CA ALA A 56 -7.17 -8.80 -11.93
C ALA A 56 -6.19 -8.22 -10.92
N VAL A 57 -5.10 -8.94 -10.67
CA VAL A 57 -3.99 -8.50 -9.83
C VAL A 57 -2.66 -8.88 -10.48
N ASP A 58 -1.56 -8.36 -9.96
CA ASP A 58 -0.22 -8.80 -10.36
C ASP A 58 -0.11 -10.31 -10.18
N SER A 59 0.37 -10.99 -11.23
CA SER A 59 0.46 -12.46 -11.25
C SER A 59 1.30 -13.03 -10.10
N ARG A 60 2.21 -12.23 -9.56
CA ARG A 60 3.14 -12.62 -8.47
C ARG A 60 2.45 -12.69 -7.11
N CYS A 61 1.43 -11.88 -6.86
CA CYS A 61 0.65 -11.91 -5.60
C CYS A 61 -0.64 -12.74 -5.69
N TYR A 62 -0.98 -13.25 -6.88
CA TYR A 62 -2.25 -13.92 -7.12
C TYR A 62 -2.48 -15.14 -6.22
N SER A 63 -1.48 -16.01 -6.04
CA SER A 63 -1.62 -17.23 -5.22
C SER A 63 -1.91 -16.89 -3.76
N ASP A 64 -1.22 -15.90 -3.22
CA ASP A 64 -1.40 -15.46 -1.84
C ASP A 64 -2.78 -14.81 -1.64
N LEU A 65 -3.27 -14.03 -2.64
CA LEU A 65 -4.63 -13.49 -2.62
C LEU A 65 -5.68 -14.61 -2.60
N GLN A 66 -5.53 -15.63 -3.46
CA GLN A 66 -6.47 -16.75 -3.51
C GLN A 66 -6.47 -17.53 -2.19
N GLU A 67 -5.31 -17.78 -1.59
CA GLU A 67 -5.18 -18.44 -0.30
C GLU A 67 -5.91 -17.63 0.79
N MET A 68 -5.68 -16.33 0.87
CA MET A 68 -6.34 -15.43 1.82
C MET A 68 -7.87 -15.46 1.68
N MET A 69 -8.39 -15.35 0.45
CA MET A 69 -9.83 -15.36 0.19
C MET A 69 -10.47 -16.72 0.54
N ASN A 70 -9.78 -17.81 0.21
CA ASN A 70 -10.24 -19.18 0.52
C ASN A 70 -10.28 -19.43 2.03
N ASP A 71 -9.26 -19.04 2.77
CA ASP A 71 -9.18 -19.26 4.21
C ASP A 71 -10.19 -18.37 4.96
N CYS A 72 -10.40 -17.13 4.50
CA CYS A 72 -11.48 -16.28 5.00
C CYS A 72 -12.85 -16.94 4.80
N SER A 73 -13.09 -17.49 3.61
CA SER A 73 -14.34 -18.21 3.31
C SER A 73 -14.46 -19.50 4.11
N ALA A 74 -13.37 -20.24 4.31
CA ALA A 74 -13.35 -21.46 5.13
C ALA A 74 -13.63 -21.18 6.62
N ALA A 75 -13.34 -19.95 7.08
CA ALA A 75 -13.73 -19.48 8.41
C ALA A 75 -15.25 -19.16 8.54
N GLY A 76 -16.05 -19.42 7.48
CA GLY A 76 -17.49 -19.16 7.45
C GLY A 76 -17.86 -17.71 7.13
N LEU A 77 -16.93 -16.94 6.58
CA LEU A 77 -17.10 -15.54 6.23
C LEU A 77 -17.35 -15.38 4.71
N SER A 78 -17.75 -14.20 4.30
CA SER A 78 -18.15 -13.95 2.91
C SER A 78 -17.39 -12.78 2.27
N PRO A 79 -16.04 -12.90 2.10
CA PRO A 79 -15.25 -11.86 1.47
C PRO A 79 -15.58 -11.72 -0.01
N MET A 80 -15.67 -10.50 -0.49
CA MET A 80 -15.90 -10.19 -1.91
C MET A 80 -14.92 -9.09 -2.34
N ILE A 81 -14.17 -9.35 -3.42
CA ILE A 81 -13.38 -8.30 -4.06
C ILE A 81 -14.35 -7.38 -4.80
N CYS A 82 -14.33 -6.10 -4.52
CA CYS A 82 -15.14 -5.10 -5.21
C CYS A 82 -14.32 -4.18 -6.11
N SER A 83 -13.00 -4.14 -5.93
CA SER A 83 -12.06 -3.43 -6.81
C SER A 83 -10.69 -4.10 -6.79
N SER A 84 -9.99 -4.03 -7.91
CA SER A 84 -8.66 -4.64 -8.08
C SER A 84 -7.80 -3.78 -9.02
N PHE A 85 -7.04 -4.34 -9.96
CA PHE A 85 -6.30 -3.55 -10.94
C PHE A 85 -7.19 -2.54 -11.66
N ARG A 86 -6.70 -1.31 -11.79
CA ARG A 86 -7.33 -0.23 -12.55
C ARG A 86 -6.35 0.32 -13.58
N THR A 87 -6.82 0.56 -14.80
CA THR A 87 -6.02 1.28 -15.80
C THR A 87 -5.92 2.77 -15.43
N GLN A 88 -4.99 3.47 -16.08
CA GLN A 88 -4.87 4.94 -15.97
C GLN A 88 -6.24 5.62 -16.20
N LYS A 89 -6.92 5.22 -17.28
CA LYS A 89 -8.22 5.78 -17.67
C LYS A 89 -9.32 5.51 -16.64
N ASP A 90 -9.34 4.31 -16.06
CA ASP A 90 -10.35 3.96 -15.05
C ASP A 90 -10.14 4.78 -13.76
N GLN A 91 -8.88 4.97 -13.37
CA GLN A 91 -8.53 5.78 -12.21
C GLN A 91 -8.87 7.27 -12.42
N GLU A 92 -8.59 7.82 -13.62
CA GLU A 92 -8.98 9.18 -13.99
C GLU A 92 -10.50 9.37 -13.92
N LEU A 93 -11.26 8.41 -14.47
CA LEU A 93 -12.72 8.45 -14.44
C LEU A 93 -13.25 8.43 -13.01
N LEU A 94 -12.69 7.55 -12.16
CA LEU A 94 -13.09 7.42 -10.75
C LEU A 94 -12.83 8.72 -9.97
N PHE A 95 -11.63 9.30 -10.14
CA PHE A 95 -11.27 10.56 -9.50
C PHE A 95 -12.19 11.71 -9.94
N ASN A 96 -12.41 11.85 -11.26
CA ASN A 96 -13.28 12.91 -11.81
C ASN A 96 -14.73 12.76 -11.34
N ASN A 97 -15.25 11.53 -11.25
CA ASN A 97 -16.58 11.27 -10.70
C ASN A 97 -16.69 11.71 -9.23
N LYS A 98 -15.65 11.43 -8.42
CA LYS A 98 -15.61 11.89 -7.02
C LYS A 98 -15.59 13.42 -6.94
N VAL A 99 -14.75 14.10 -7.75
CA VAL A 99 -14.69 15.56 -7.82
C VAL A 99 -16.08 16.14 -8.19
N ASN A 100 -16.69 15.62 -9.24
CA ASN A 100 -18.02 16.08 -9.69
C ASN A 100 -19.09 15.89 -8.61
N SER A 101 -19.04 14.78 -7.86
CA SER A 101 -19.98 14.55 -6.76
C SER A 101 -19.83 15.57 -5.62
N LEU A 102 -18.60 15.99 -5.32
CA LEU A 102 -18.31 17.01 -4.32
C LEU A 102 -18.75 18.42 -4.80
N ILE A 103 -18.52 18.75 -6.06
CA ILE A 103 -19.00 20.00 -6.67
C ILE A 103 -20.55 20.06 -6.59
N ALA A 104 -21.23 18.95 -6.89
CA ALA A 104 -22.68 18.88 -6.85
C ALA A 104 -23.28 19.16 -5.46
N ILE A 105 -22.52 18.96 -4.39
CA ILE A 105 -22.93 19.28 -3.00
C ILE A 105 -22.34 20.59 -2.49
N GLY A 106 -21.73 21.43 -3.37
CA GLY A 106 -21.38 22.82 -3.09
C GLY A 106 -19.90 23.12 -2.86
N TYR A 107 -18.99 22.15 -3.07
CA TYR A 107 -17.55 22.44 -3.02
C TYR A 107 -17.13 23.29 -4.23
N SER A 108 -16.14 24.18 -4.04
CA SER A 108 -15.42 24.75 -5.18
C SER A 108 -14.65 23.65 -5.93
N GLU A 109 -14.32 23.87 -7.21
CA GLU A 109 -13.55 22.87 -7.97
C GLU A 109 -12.19 22.54 -7.32
N THR A 110 -11.52 23.55 -6.77
CA THR A 110 -10.22 23.37 -6.07
C THR A 110 -10.38 22.55 -4.80
N ASP A 111 -11.38 22.89 -3.96
CA ASP A 111 -11.62 22.15 -2.71
C ASP A 111 -12.11 20.74 -3.01
N ALA A 112 -12.94 20.55 -4.04
CA ALA A 112 -13.44 19.25 -4.48
C ALA A 112 -12.28 18.31 -4.92
N LYS A 113 -11.30 18.83 -5.67
CA LYS A 113 -10.10 18.05 -6.04
C LYS A 113 -9.27 17.67 -4.82
N THR A 114 -9.06 18.61 -3.90
CA THR A 114 -8.32 18.36 -2.65
C THR A 114 -9.01 17.32 -1.79
N GLU A 115 -10.33 17.44 -1.62
CA GLU A 115 -11.11 16.52 -0.79
C GLU A 115 -11.23 15.13 -1.45
N ALA A 116 -11.43 15.08 -2.78
CA ALA A 116 -11.44 13.83 -3.53
C ALA A 116 -10.15 13.04 -3.36
N GLY A 117 -9.00 13.74 -3.42
CA GLY A 117 -7.67 13.13 -3.29
C GLY A 117 -7.41 12.44 -1.95
N LYS A 118 -8.19 12.73 -0.92
CA LYS A 118 -8.08 12.06 0.38
C LYS A 118 -8.66 10.64 0.38
N SER A 119 -9.54 10.30 -0.56
CA SER A 119 -10.21 9.00 -0.62
C SER A 119 -10.11 8.31 -1.99
N VAL A 120 -9.76 9.05 -3.04
CA VAL A 120 -9.56 8.51 -4.38
C VAL A 120 -8.27 9.09 -4.91
N ALA A 121 -7.23 8.28 -5.01
CA ALA A 121 -5.93 8.72 -5.50
C ALA A 121 -6.02 9.27 -6.92
N LEU A 122 -5.20 10.28 -7.24
CA LEU A 122 -4.99 10.73 -8.61
C LEU A 122 -4.45 9.59 -9.48
N ALA A 123 -4.80 9.59 -10.75
CA ALA A 123 -4.22 8.64 -11.70
C ALA A 123 -2.70 8.82 -11.77
N GLY A 124 -1.97 7.70 -11.72
CA GLY A 124 -0.51 7.67 -11.56
C GLY A 124 -0.04 7.63 -10.11
N THR A 125 -0.94 7.73 -9.12
CA THR A 125 -0.61 7.65 -7.68
C THR A 125 -1.48 6.64 -6.93
N SER A 126 -2.14 5.72 -7.65
CA SER A 126 -3.00 4.68 -7.08
C SER A 126 -2.33 3.32 -7.08
N GLU A 127 -2.30 2.64 -5.94
CA GLU A 127 -1.77 1.28 -5.79
C GLU A 127 -2.53 0.23 -6.61
N HIS A 128 -3.79 0.49 -6.95
CA HIS A 128 -4.56 -0.37 -7.86
C HIS A 128 -3.94 -0.41 -9.27
N GLN A 129 -3.27 0.64 -9.71
CA GLN A 129 -2.56 0.67 -10.99
C GLN A 129 -1.27 -0.17 -10.99
N LEU A 130 -0.74 -0.51 -9.80
CA LEU A 130 0.33 -1.48 -9.66
C LEU A 130 -0.16 -2.93 -9.79
N GLY A 131 -1.48 -3.17 -9.65
CA GLY A 131 -2.02 -4.51 -9.52
C GLY A 131 -1.72 -5.16 -8.15
N LEU A 132 -1.28 -4.37 -7.18
CA LEU A 132 -0.88 -4.84 -5.85
C LEU A 132 -1.92 -4.53 -4.76
N ALA A 133 -3.00 -3.85 -5.10
CA ALA A 133 -4.07 -3.51 -4.17
C ALA A 133 -5.40 -4.12 -4.59
N VAL A 134 -6.18 -4.51 -3.59
CA VAL A 134 -7.56 -4.98 -3.72
C VAL A 134 -8.43 -4.34 -2.64
N ASP A 135 -9.64 -3.94 -3.04
CA ASP A 135 -10.69 -3.56 -2.10
C ASP A 135 -11.57 -4.79 -1.84
N ILE A 136 -11.64 -5.21 -0.58
CA ILE A 136 -12.41 -6.36 -0.14
C ILE A 136 -13.48 -5.90 0.84
N VAL A 137 -14.72 -6.33 0.61
CA VAL A 137 -15.87 -6.05 1.46
C VAL A 137 -16.53 -7.33 1.92
N ASP A 138 -17.42 -7.24 2.93
CA ASP A 138 -18.34 -8.33 3.22
C ASP A 138 -19.51 -8.30 2.23
N ILE A 139 -19.91 -9.45 1.72
CA ILE A 139 -21.02 -9.53 0.72
C ILE A 139 -22.33 -8.94 1.27
N SER A 140 -22.54 -8.96 2.58
CA SER A 140 -23.71 -8.40 3.25
C SER A 140 -23.64 -6.87 3.44
N ASN A 141 -22.45 -6.29 3.36
CA ASN A 141 -22.21 -4.85 3.42
C ASN A 141 -21.19 -4.45 2.34
N GLN A 142 -21.66 -3.91 1.23
CA GLN A 142 -20.82 -3.53 0.08
C GLN A 142 -20.49 -2.03 0.04
N LYS A 143 -20.73 -1.30 1.14
CA LYS A 143 -20.38 0.12 1.22
C LYS A 143 -18.89 0.28 1.47
N LEU A 144 -18.25 1.18 0.74
CA LEU A 144 -16.87 1.59 0.99
C LEU A 144 -16.86 2.76 1.98
N ASP A 145 -17.15 2.47 3.22
CA ASP A 145 -17.10 3.40 4.36
C ASP A 145 -16.62 2.69 5.63
N SER A 146 -16.46 3.44 6.73
CA SER A 146 -15.93 2.92 7.99
C SER A 146 -16.79 1.80 8.61
N SER A 147 -18.06 1.63 8.20
CA SER A 147 -18.89 0.54 8.71
C SER A 147 -18.37 -0.86 8.34
N GLN A 148 -17.45 -0.93 7.36
CA GLN A 148 -16.78 -2.18 7.01
C GLN A 148 -16.00 -2.77 8.20
N GLU A 149 -15.37 -1.96 9.04
CA GLU A 149 -14.57 -2.44 10.19
C GLU A 149 -15.39 -3.27 11.20
N GLU A 150 -16.71 -3.05 11.23
CA GLU A 150 -17.61 -3.78 12.12
C GLU A 150 -17.99 -5.16 11.57
N SER A 151 -17.74 -5.45 10.27
CA SER A 151 -18.08 -6.72 9.67
C SER A 151 -17.12 -7.82 10.13
N PRO A 152 -17.63 -9.04 10.39
CA PRO A 152 -16.76 -10.17 10.77
C PRO A 152 -15.69 -10.48 9.72
N THR A 153 -15.99 -10.27 8.43
CA THR A 153 -15.04 -10.45 7.33
C THR A 153 -13.86 -9.49 7.45
N GLN A 154 -14.12 -8.20 7.69
CA GLN A 154 -13.04 -7.23 7.86
C GLN A 154 -12.23 -7.46 9.13
N GLN A 155 -12.88 -7.81 10.22
CA GLN A 155 -12.18 -8.14 11.46
C GLN A 155 -11.22 -9.33 11.26
N TRP A 156 -11.64 -10.34 10.50
CA TRP A 156 -10.76 -11.46 10.15
C TRP A 156 -9.62 -11.02 9.24
N LEU A 157 -9.90 -10.24 8.19
CA LEU A 157 -8.88 -9.73 7.26
C LEU A 157 -7.85 -8.86 7.97
N MET A 158 -8.25 -7.93 8.81
CA MET A 158 -7.34 -7.08 9.60
C MET A 158 -6.40 -7.91 10.50
N GLN A 159 -6.87 -9.04 11.02
CA GLN A 159 -6.09 -9.90 11.91
C GLN A 159 -5.22 -10.91 11.16
N ASN A 160 -5.54 -11.24 9.90
CA ASN A 160 -4.94 -12.38 9.22
C ASN A 160 -4.27 -12.05 7.88
N SER A 161 -4.61 -10.93 7.21
CA SER A 161 -4.12 -10.60 5.86
C SER A 161 -2.59 -10.59 5.74
N TRP A 162 -1.90 -10.19 6.79
CA TRP A 162 -0.44 -10.16 6.85
C TRP A 162 0.20 -11.55 6.63
N LYS A 163 -0.45 -12.65 7.02
CA LYS A 163 0.02 -14.03 6.81
C LYS A 163 0.13 -14.39 5.32
N TYR A 164 -0.62 -13.67 4.49
CA TYR A 164 -0.67 -13.81 3.04
C TYR A 164 0.07 -12.69 2.32
N GLY A 165 0.80 -11.85 3.05
CA GLY A 165 1.58 -10.76 2.48
C GLY A 165 0.78 -9.49 2.19
N PHE A 166 -0.46 -9.38 2.66
CA PHE A 166 -1.30 -8.19 2.52
C PHE A 166 -1.37 -7.41 3.83
N ILE A 167 -1.36 -6.09 3.72
CA ILE A 167 -1.54 -5.17 4.86
C ILE A 167 -2.82 -4.37 4.72
N LEU A 168 -3.43 -4.00 5.84
CA LEU A 168 -4.38 -2.90 5.88
C LEU A 168 -3.61 -1.61 5.57
N ARG A 169 -3.77 -1.11 4.35
CA ARG A 169 -2.88 -0.08 3.80
C ARG A 169 -3.04 1.29 4.42
N TYR A 170 -4.27 1.66 4.74
CA TYR A 170 -4.64 2.98 5.25
C TYR A 170 -5.30 2.85 6.62
N PRO A 171 -4.51 2.53 7.67
CA PRO A 171 -5.04 2.34 9.02
C PRO A 171 -5.48 3.66 9.66
N ALA A 172 -6.36 3.57 10.65
CA ALA A 172 -6.83 4.73 11.40
C ALA A 172 -5.67 5.51 12.04
N GLY A 173 -5.72 6.84 11.99
CA GLY A 173 -4.72 7.72 12.60
C GLY A 173 -3.42 7.89 11.80
N LYS A 174 -3.33 7.37 10.58
CA LYS A 174 -2.13 7.47 9.71
C LYS A 174 -2.33 8.34 8.46
N THR A 175 -3.45 9.06 8.34
CA THR A 175 -3.77 9.90 7.17
C THR A 175 -2.69 10.95 6.87
N ASP A 176 -2.08 11.54 7.89
CA ASP A 176 -1.02 12.54 7.72
C ASP A 176 0.26 11.95 7.10
N ILE A 177 0.45 10.64 7.22
CA ILE A 177 1.60 9.90 6.68
C ILE A 177 1.26 9.31 5.31
N THR A 178 0.10 8.69 5.16
CA THR A 178 -0.29 7.99 3.94
C THR A 178 -0.91 8.91 2.87
N GLY A 179 -1.47 10.05 3.30
CA GLY A 179 -2.21 10.98 2.46
C GLY A 179 -3.65 10.54 2.15
N ILE A 180 -4.06 9.35 2.60
CA ILE A 180 -5.39 8.76 2.37
C ILE A 180 -6.09 8.56 3.72
N ILE A 181 -7.40 8.75 3.76
CA ILE A 181 -8.23 8.52 4.95
C ILE A 181 -8.21 7.02 5.34
N TYR A 182 -8.77 6.71 6.53
CA TYR A 182 -8.96 5.32 6.94
C TYR A 182 -9.85 4.55 5.96
N GLU A 183 -9.33 3.44 5.43
CA GLU A 183 -10.02 2.58 4.47
C GLU A 183 -9.93 1.11 4.92
N PRO A 184 -10.86 0.64 5.76
CA PRO A 184 -10.84 -0.74 6.27
C PRO A 184 -10.96 -1.82 5.19
N TRP A 185 -11.37 -1.46 3.97
CA TRP A 185 -11.52 -2.37 2.82
C TRP A 185 -10.25 -2.51 1.96
N HIS A 186 -9.27 -1.59 2.06
CA HIS A 186 -8.14 -1.51 1.13
C HIS A 186 -6.93 -2.31 1.63
N TYR A 187 -6.61 -3.39 0.93
CA TYR A 187 -5.48 -4.28 1.23
C TYR A 187 -4.41 -4.19 0.15
N ARG A 188 -3.16 -3.95 0.59
CA ARG A 188 -1.98 -3.85 -0.27
C ARG A 188 -1.04 -5.04 -0.05
N TYR A 189 -0.63 -5.68 -1.15
CA TYR A 189 0.41 -6.71 -1.12
C TYR A 189 1.79 -6.10 -0.98
N VAL A 190 2.53 -6.55 0.01
CA VAL A 190 3.92 -6.14 0.30
C VAL A 190 4.85 -7.34 0.53
N GLY A 191 4.34 -8.57 0.38
CA GLY A 191 5.05 -9.81 0.71
C GLY A 191 4.96 -10.16 2.20
N LYS A 192 5.08 -11.46 2.50
CA LYS A 192 4.79 -12.00 3.85
C LYS A 192 5.71 -11.45 4.93
N GLU A 193 7.00 -11.28 4.64
CA GLU A 193 7.98 -10.77 5.60
C GLU A 193 7.70 -9.32 5.99
N ALA A 194 7.54 -8.43 5.00
CA ALA A 194 7.22 -7.03 5.25
C ALA A 194 5.84 -6.88 5.92
N ALA A 195 4.83 -7.65 5.48
CA ALA A 195 3.49 -7.60 6.04
C ALA A 195 3.47 -7.99 7.51
N GLN A 196 4.25 -9.00 7.91
CA GLN A 196 4.38 -9.41 9.30
C GLN A 196 4.96 -8.30 10.17
N ILE A 197 6.06 -7.68 9.74
CA ILE A 197 6.72 -6.60 10.49
C ILE A 197 5.77 -5.39 10.62
N ILE A 198 5.12 -5.00 9.52
CA ILE A 198 4.16 -3.89 9.50
C ILE A 198 3.01 -4.15 10.47
N TYR A 199 2.48 -5.37 10.49
CA TYR A 199 1.39 -5.77 11.38
C TYR A 199 1.83 -5.79 12.85
N GLU A 200 2.96 -6.43 13.17
CA GLU A 200 3.47 -6.58 14.55
C GLU A 200 3.86 -5.23 15.17
N ASP A 201 4.46 -4.33 14.37
CA ASP A 201 4.90 -3.01 14.80
C ASP A 201 3.75 -1.96 14.79
N GLY A 202 2.59 -2.27 14.18
CA GLY A 202 1.46 -1.34 14.06
C GLY A 202 1.78 -0.09 13.24
N ILE A 203 2.60 -0.24 12.20
CA ILE A 203 3.08 0.86 11.32
C ILE A 203 2.43 0.78 9.93
N CYS A 204 2.54 1.86 9.14
CA CYS A 204 2.16 1.85 7.72
C CYS A 204 3.36 1.56 6.80
N LEU A 205 3.12 1.42 5.49
CA LEU A 205 4.17 1.10 4.52
C LEU A 205 5.26 2.18 4.49
N GLU A 206 4.89 3.45 4.58
CA GLU A 206 5.82 4.58 4.63
C GLU A 206 6.82 4.44 5.79
N GLU A 207 6.30 4.20 6.99
CA GLU A 207 7.12 4.05 8.21
C GLU A 207 8.02 2.80 8.12
N TYR A 208 7.54 1.72 7.50
CA TYR A 208 8.34 0.53 7.25
C TYR A 208 9.51 0.82 6.31
N LEU A 209 9.26 1.52 5.20
CA LEU A 209 10.30 1.86 4.23
C LEU A 209 11.34 2.84 4.81
N GLU A 210 10.92 3.77 5.67
CA GLU A 210 11.86 4.64 6.39
C GLU A 210 12.82 3.86 7.32
N LYS A 211 12.37 2.73 7.88
CA LYS A 211 13.25 1.87 8.70
C LYS A 211 14.28 1.09 7.86
N LEU A 212 14.03 0.92 6.56
CA LEU A 212 14.95 0.21 5.65
C LEU A 212 16.01 1.13 5.02
N ALA A 213 15.79 2.47 5.04
CA ALA A 213 16.66 3.47 4.42
C ALA A 213 17.86 3.82 5.31
#